data_e91d9812a6c049104da2302da7cbde3a
#
_entry.id   e91d9812a6c049104da2302da7cbde3a
#
_cell.length_a   1.000
_cell.length_b   1.000
_cell.length_c   1.000
_cell.angle_alpha   90.00
_cell.angle_beta   90.00
_cell.angle_gamma   90.00
#
_symmetry.space_group_name_H-M   'P 1'
#
loop_
_entity.id
_entity.type
_entity.pdbx_description
1 polymer ?
#
loop_
_entity_poly.entity_id
_entity_poly.type
_entity_poly.pdbx_seq_one_letter_code
_entity_poly.pdbx_strand_id
1 'polypeptide(L)'
;DFSGVLRRLEEKGTFNGITILDDFAHHPTAIKSTIQAVQEKYNGKNILNIIELGSNTMSGGFHGEELFSIDSLDSDILWLDHKSILKNNKGNIYNSHDDLIKSVLKNYSHFDIILIMTNKNSTNIYEPLRDIIEAN
;
A
#
# COMPACT_ATOMS: atom_id res chain seq x y z
N ASP A 1 -20.20 -11.48 -1.18
CA ASP A 1 -19.96 -11.15 -0.58
C ASP A 1 -20.34 -10.70 0.31
N PHE A 2 -20.62 -10.82 0.85
CA PHE A 2 -20.90 -10.13 1.57
C PHE A 2 -20.10 -9.30 1.61
N SER A 3 -20.14 -9.20 0.96
CA SER A 3 -19.57 -8.59 0.92
C SER A 3 -19.27 -7.24 1.06
N GLY A 4 -19.67 -6.46 1.02
CA GLY A 4 -19.35 -5.12 1.40
C GLY A 4 -18.60 -4.98 2.71
N VAL A 5 -18.44 -6.09 3.36
CA VAL A 5 -17.69 -6.13 4.62
C VAL A 5 -16.21 -5.95 4.37
N LEU A 6 -15.70 -6.52 3.28
CA LEU A 6 -14.27 -6.45 2.97
C LEU A 6 -14.03 -5.51 1.81
N ARG A 7 -13.07 -4.62 2.00
CA ARG A 7 -12.60 -3.76 0.93
C ARG A 7 -11.76 -4.59 -0.04
N ARG A 8 -12.14 -4.60 -1.30
CA ARG A 8 -11.43 -5.35 -2.33
C ARG A 8 -11.25 -4.47 -3.54
N LEU A 9 -10.06 -3.91 -3.68
CA LEU A 9 -9.71 -3.01 -4.76
C LEU A 9 -10.74 -1.90 -4.92
N GLU A 10 -11.17 -1.35 -3.79
CA GLU A 10 -12.14 -0.26 -3.79
C GLU A 10 -11.50 0.99 -4.36
N GLU A 11 -12.10 1.55 -5.40
CA GLU A 11 -11.60 2.78 -5.98
C GLU A 11 -12.09 3.96 -5.16
N LYS A 12 -11.15 4.69 -4.55
CA LYS A 12 -11.48 5.87 -3.75
C LYS A 12 -11.71 7.09 -4.63
N GLY A 13 -11.16 7.10 -5.82
CA GLY A 13 -11.33 8.19 -6.75
C GLY A 13 -10.08 8.43 -7.57
N THR A 14 -10.18 9.35 -8.52
CA THR A 14 -9.05 9.76 -9.33
C THR A 14 -8.85 11.25 -9.14
N PHE A 15 -7.65 11.64 -8.73
CA PHE A 15 -7.31 13.01 -8.38
C PHE A 15 -6.08 13.43 -9.17
N ASN A 16 -6.22 14.45 -10.01
CA ASN A 16 -5.14 14.93 -10.88
C ASN A 16 -4.49 13.79 -11.67
N GLY A 17 -5.34 12.87 -12.20
CA GLY A 17 -4.88 11.76 -13.02
C GLY A 17 -4.37 10.56 -12.25
N ILE A 18 -4.38 10.61 -10.90
CA ILE A 18 -3.90 9.51 -10.06
C ILE A 18 -5.09 8.82 -9.40
N THR A 19 -5.23 7.53 -9.66
CA THR A 19 -6.30 6.74 -9.07
C THR A 19 -5.82 6.12 -7.76
N ILE A 20 -6.61 6.28 -6.70
CA ILE A 20 -6.29 5.70 -5.40
C ILE A 20 -7.20 4.50 -5.17
N LEU A 21 -6.59 3.35 -4.93
CA LEU A 21 -7.28 2.09 -4.66
C LEU A 21 -7.02 1.67 -3.21
N ASP A 22 -8.00 1.06 -2.60
CA ASP A 22 -7.93 0.57 -1.23
C ASP A 22 -8.27 -0.92 -1.21
N ASP A 23 -7.48 -1.71 -0.50
CA ASP A 23 -7.72 -3.15 -0.38
C ASP A 23 -7.44 -3.61 1.04
N PHE A 24 -8.20 -4.60 1.49
CA PHE A 24 -8.09 -5.12 2.84
C PHE A 24 -6.93 -6.09 3.02
N ALA A 25 -6.18 -6.38 1.97
CA ALA A 25 -5.10 -7.36 2.02
C ALA A 25 -4.08 -7.01 3.11
N HIS A 26 -3.77 -7.96 3.97
CA HIS A 26 -2.81 -7.77 5.06
C HIS A 26 -2.01 -9.05 5.36
N HIS A 27 -2.36 -10.16 4.73
CA HIS A 27 -1.58 -11.40 4.79
C HIS A 27 -0.66 -11.48 3.57
N PRO A 28 0.52 -12.07 3.69
CA PRO A 28 1.48 -12.10 2.58
C PRO A 28 0.91 -12.65 1.27
N THR A 29 0.15 -13.75 1.33
CA THR A 29 -0.43 -14.33 0.12
C THR A 29 -1.45 -13.37 -0.51
N ALA A 30 -2.31 -12.76 0.31
CA ALA A 30 -3.31 -11.83 -0.18
C ALA A 30 -2.66 -10.57 -0.75
N ILE A 31 -1.61 -10.08 -0.11
CA ILE A 31 -0.88 -8.91 -0.59
C ILE A 31 -0.29 -9.19 -1.98
N LYS A 32 0.37 -10.32 -2.14
CA LYS A 32 0.95 -10.69 -3.44
C LYS A 32 -0.11 -10.82 -4.52
N SER A 33 -1.22 -11.48 -4.19
CA SER A 33 -2.34 -11.63 -5.14
C SER A 33 -2.92 -10.29 -5.55
N THR A 34 -3.07 -9.37 -4.60
CA THR A 34 -3.62 -8.06 -4.88
C THR A 34 -2.68 -7.24 -5.77
N ILE A 35 -1.38 -7.26 -5.47
CA ILE A 35 -0.40 -6.57 -6.31
C ILE A 35 -0.46 -7.09 -7.73
N GLN A 36 -0.48 -8.42 -7.90
CA GLN A 36 -0.52 -9.03 -9.22
C GLN A 36 -1.82 -8.69 -9.96
N ALA A 37 -2.94 -8.72 -9.27
CA ALA A 37 -4.23 -8.39 -9.88
C ALA A 37 -4.26 -6.94 -10.38
N VAL A 38 -3.70 -6.01 -9.62
CA VAL A 38 -3.66 -4.61 -10.01
C VAL A 38 -2.72 -4.43 -11.20
N GLN A 39 -1.58 -5.11 -11.19
CA GLN A 39 -0.64 -5.05 -12.32
C GLN A 39 -1.29 -5.54 -13.61
N GLU A 40 -2.10 -6.58 -13.54
CA GLU A 40 -2.79 -7.10 -14.71
C GLU A 40 -3.92 -6.18 -15.17
N LYS A 41 -4.70 -5.69 -14.22
CA LYS A 41 -5.84 -4.81 -14.54
C LYS A 41 -5.40 -3.47 -15.13
N TYR A 42 -4.30 -2.94 -14.63
CA TYR A 42 -3.79 -1.64 -15.04
C TYR A 42 -2.44 -1.78 -15.74
N ASN A 43 -2.39 -2.73 -16.65
CA ASN A 43 -1.16 -3.02 -17.39
C ASN A 43 -0.61 -1.78 -18.07
N GLY A 44 0.68 -1.55 -17.92
CA GLY A 44 1.36 -0.39 -18.49
C GLY A 44 1.29 0.86 -17.64
N LYS A 45 0.60 0.81 -16.48
CA LYS A 45 0.54 1.95 -15.57
C LYS A 45 1.60 1.83 -14.49
N ASN A 46 2.05 2.97 -13.99
CA ASN A 46 2.99 3.01 -12.87
C ASN A 46 2.21 2.96 -11.57
N ILE A 47 2.47 1.94 -10.76
CA ILE A 47 1.70 1.66 -9.54
C ILE A 47 2.61 1.78 -8.32
N LEU A 48 2.19 2.58 -7.35
CA LEU A 48 2.84 2.66 -6.04
C LEU A 48 2.01 1.83 -5.07
N ASN A 49 2.65 0.85 -4.44
CA ASN A 49 2.01 -0.02 -3.46
C ASN A 49 2.39 0.43 -2.05
N ILE A 50 1.40 0.72 -1.23
CA ILE A 50 1.59 1.09 0.17
C ILE A 50 1.01 -0.03 1.01
N ILE A 51 1.84 -0.65 1.84
CA ILE A 51 1.43 -1.78 2.67
C ILE A 51 1.61 -1.41 4.13
N GLU A 52 0.53 -1.42 4.89
CA GLU A 52 0.59 -1.19 6.33
C GLU A 52 0.58 -2.52 7.06
N LEU A 53 1.61 -2.77 7.85
CA LEU A 53 1.71 -3.97 8.67
C LEU A 53 0.94 -3.76 9.96
N GLY A 54 -0.07 -4.58 10.17
CA GLY A 54 -0.85 -4.54 11.39
C GLY A 54 -0.23 -5.40 12.48
N SER A 55 -0.70 -5.22 13.71
CA SER A 55 -0.23 -6.02 14.84
C SER A 55 -0.50 -7.51 14.62
N ASN A 56 -1.56 -7.84 13.88
CA ASN A 56 -1.92 -9.23 13.60
C ASN A 56 -0.93 -9.95 12.70
N THR A 57 -0.11 -9.20 11.97
CA THR A 57 0.91 -9.80 11.12
C THR A 57 1.87 -10.64 11.96
N MET A 58 2.29 -10.09 13.11
CA MET A 58 3.18 -10.82 14.03
C MET A 58 2.44 -11.96 14.73
N SER A 59 1.26 -11.69 15.27
CA SER A 59 0.50 -12.69 16.01
C SER A 59 -0.02 -13.81 15.10
N GLY A 60 -0.10 -13.57 13.81
CA GLY A 60 -0.48 -14.58 12.85
C GLY A 60 0.64 -15.53 12.47
N GLY A 61 1.84 -15.35 13.02
CA GLY A 61 2.96 -16.23 12.77
C GLY A 61 3.66 -16.00 11.44
N PHE A 62 3.49 -14.84 10.85
CA PHE A 62 4.15 -14.53 9.60
C PHE A 62 5.62 -14.21 9.83
N HIS A 63 6.46 -14.78 8.99
CA HIS A 63 7.91 -14.65 9.11
C HIS A 63 8.46 -13.61 8.17
N GLY A 64 9.64 -13.09 8.52
CA GLY A 64 10.31 -12.11 7.69
C GLY A 64 10.52 -12.58 6.26
N GLU A 65 10.70 -13.88 6.06
CA GLU A 65 10.89 -14.44 4.72
C GLU A 65 9.68 -14.21 3.82
N GLU A 66 8.47 -14.37 4.37
CA GLU A 66 7.25 -14.17 3.60
C GLU A 66 7.11 -12.71 3.20
N LEU A 67 7.40 -11.80 4.13
CA LEU A 67 7.36 -10.37 3.86
C LEU A 67 8.47 -9.97 2.89
N PHE A 68 9.64 -10.57 3.04
CA PHE A 68 10.76 -10.32 2.15
C PHE A 68 10.44 -10.72 0.72
N SER A 69 9.69 -11.82 0.54
CA SER A 69 9.31 -12.27 -0.80
C SER A 69 8.40 -11.26 -1.49
N ILE A 70 7.60 -10.51 -0.72
CA ILE A 70 6.79 -9.43 -1.27
C ILE A 70 7.68 -8.26 -1.67
N ASP A 71 8.60 -7.88 -0.78
CA ASP A 71 9.50 -6.76 -1.00
C ASP A 71 10.44 -7.00 -2.18
N SER A 72 10.66 -8.25 -2.54
CA SER A 72 11.50 -8.61 -3.69
C SER A 72 10.75 -8.64 -5.01
N LEU A 73 9.43 -8.40 -5.00
CA LEU A 73 8.68 -8.30 -6.25
C LEU A 73 9.19 -7.09 -7.04
N ASP A 74 9.09 -7.20 -8.35
CA ASP A 74 9.47 -6.09 -9.24
C ASP A 74 8.35 -5.05 -9.25
N SER A 75 8.26 -4.30 -8.16
CA SER A 75 7.19 -3.34 -7.91
C SER A 75 7.69 -2.25 -6.99
N ASP A 76 7.09 -1.07 -7.09
CA ASP A 76 7.36 0.02 -6.17
C ASP A 76 6.53 -0.19 -4.91
N ILE A 77 7.19 -0.45 -3.80
CA ILE A 77 6.55 -0.76 -2.52
C ILE A 77 7.07 0.15 -1.42
N LEU A 78 6.15 0.75 -0.67
CA LEU A 78 6.45 1.46 0.56
C LEU A 78 5.77 0.73 1.71
N TRP A 79 6.52 0.50 2.77
CA TRP A 79 6.03 -0.20 3.95
C TRP A 79 5.75 0.80 5.08
N LEU A 80 4.58 0.69 5.68
CA LEU A 80 4.28 1.39 6.93
C LEU A 80 4.38 0.35 8.04
N ASP A 81 5.46 0.42 8.78
CA ASP A 81 5.84 -0.62 9.74
C ASP A 81 6.03 0.02 11.12
N HIS A 82 4.93 0.16 11.86
CA HIS A 82 4.92 0.84 13.15
C HIS A 82 5.78 0.18 14.21
N LYS A 83 6.01 -1.12 14.09
CA LYS A 83 6.71 -1.90 15.11
C LYS A 83 8.12 -2.31 14.71
N SER A 84 8.59 -1.80 13.59
CA SER A 84 9.94 -2.08 13.09
C SER A 84 10.20 -3.58 12.95
N ILE A 85 9.23 -4.28 12.36
CA ILE A 85 9.32 -5.72 12.12
C ILE A 85 10.24 -6.01 10.94
N LEU A 86 10.15 -5.21 9.89
CA LEU A 86 10.91 -5.41 8.67
C LEU A 86 12.29 -4.80 8.75
N LYS A 87 13.22 -5.42 8.06
CA LYS A 87 14.58 -4.90 7.91
C LYS A 87 15.03 -5.12 6.48
N ASN A 88 15.38 -4.04 5.81
CA ASN A 88 16.02 -4.10 4.51
C ASN A 88 16.86 -2.84 4.31
N ASN A 89 17.57 -2.78 3.19
CA ASN A 89 18.45 -1.65 2.88
C ASN A 89 17.89 -0.75 1.78
N LYS A 90 16.61 -0.92 1.42
CA LYS A 90 16.03 -0.18 0.30
C LYS A 90 15.60 1.24 0.65
N GLY A 91 15.45 1.56 1.93
CA GLY A 91 14.99 2.87 2.34
C GLY A 91 13.51 3.09 2.11
N ASN A 92 12.74 2.01 2.02
CA ASN A 92 11.29 2.09 1.74
C ASN A 92 10.43 1.69 2.93
N ILE A 93 10.98 1.70 4.14
CA ILE A 93 10.27 1.36 5.36
C ILE A 93 10.11 2.61 6.20
N TYR A 94 8.86 2.89 6.60
CA TYR A 94 8.51 4.07 7.39
C TYR A 94 7.78 3.61 8.65
N ASN A 95 8.04 4.30 9.77
CA ASN A 95 7.49 3.91 11.06
C ASN A 95 6.29 4.76 11.46
N SER A 96 5.97 5.80 10.71
CA SER A 96 4.85 6.66 11.00
C SER A 96 4.12 7.07 9.72
N HIS A 97 2.86 7.44 9.86
CA HIS A 97 2.07 7.94 8.75
C HIS A 97 2.70 9.20 8.15
N ASP A 98 3.15 10.12 9.00
CA ASP A 98 3.72 11.38 8.53
C ASP A 98 4.93 11.16 7.65
N ASP A 99 5.84 10.27 8.06
CA ASP A 99 7.04 10.02 7.28
C ASP A 99 6.72 9.35 5.95
N LEU A 100 5.76 8.41 5.97
CA LEU A 100 5.30 7.77 4.75
C LEU A 100 4.70 8.78 3.78
N ILE A 101 3.81 9.63 4.27
CA ILE A 101 3.14 10.64 3.44
C ILE A 101 4.17 11.59 2.84
N LYS A 102 5.13 12.04 3.62
CA LYS A 102 6.20 12.91 3.11
C LYS A 102 6.99 12.24 1.99
N SER A 103 7.22 10.95 2.12
CA SER A 103 7.93 10.19 1.09
C SER A 103 7.11 10.13 -0.20
N VAL A 104 5.82 9.84 -0.08
CA VAL A 104 4.93 9.78 -1.24
C VAL A 104 4.92 11.12 -1.96
N LEU A 105 4.89 12.23 -1.21
CA LEU A 105 4.84 13.57 -1.79
C LEU A 105 6.01 13.90 -2.70
N LYS A 106 7.15 13.29 -2.48
CA LYS A 106 8.32 13.56 -3.30
C LYS A 106 8.19 12.99 -4.70
N ASN A 107 7.41 11.92 -4.85
CA ASN A 107 7.42 11.15 -6.10
C ASN A 107 6.03 10.80 -6.64
N TYR A 108 4.94 11.24 -6.02
CA TYR A 108 3.61 10.76 -6.39
C TYR A 108 3.28 11.03 -7.87
N SER A 109 3.81 12.09 -8.44
CA SER A 109 3.52 12.45 -9.83
C SER A 109 4.07 11.44 -10.84
N HIS A 110 4.96 10.57 -10.42
CA HIS A 110 5.50 9.51 -11.27
C HIS A 110 4.55 8.32 -11.37
N PHE A 111 3.50 8.29 -10.57
CA PHE A 111 2.60 7.15 -10.51
C PHE A 111 1.23 7.50 -11.06
N ASP A 112 0.60 6.50 -11.67
CA ASP A 112 -0.77 6.60 -12.17
C ASP A 112 -1.76 6.06 -11.14
N ILE A 113 -1.30 5.15 -10.30
CA ILE A 113 -2.14 4.45 -9.33
C ILE A 113 -1.39 4.35 -8.01
N ILE A 114 -2.11 4.61 -6.92
CA ILE A 114 -1.63 4.37 -5.56
C ILE A 114 -2.54 3.32 -4.95
N LEU A 115 -1.98 2.16 -4.62
CA LEU A 115 -2.71 1.06 -4.01
C LEU A 115 -2.38 1.00 -2.53
N ILE A 116 -3.39 1.15 -1.68
CA ILE A 116 -3.23 1.12 -0.22
C ILE A 116 -3.75 -0.21 0.29
N MET A 117 -2.89 -0.98 0.94
CA MET A 117 -3.26 -2.28 1.51
C MET A 117 -3.09 -2.23 3.02
N THR A 118 -4.21 -2.33 3.74
CA THR A 118 -4.21 -2.32 5.19
C THR A 118 -5.48 -2.99 5.71
N ASN A 119 -5.39 -3.64 6.86
CA ASN A 119 -6.57 -4.16 7.52
C ASN A 119 -7.13 -3.16 8.55
N LYS A 120 -6.53 -1.99 8.62
CA LYS A 120 -7.00 -0.89 9.46
C LYS A 120 -7.81 0.09 8.62
N ASN A 121 -8.26 1.16 9.24
CA ASN A 121 -8.93 2.22 8.50
C ASN A 121 -7.89 2.95 7.63
N SER A 122 -8.09 2.90 6.32
CA SER A 122 -7.15 3.49 5.37
C SER A 122 -7.23 5.02 5.32
N THR A 123 -8.20 5.61 5.99
CA THR A 123 -8.43 7.05 5.99
C THR A 123 -7.18 7.85 6.37
N ASN A 124 -6.42 7.33 7.32
CA ASN A 124 -5.21 8.02 7.79
C ASN A 124 -4.11 8.09 6.72
N ILE A 125 -4.20 7.27 5.70
CA ILE A 125 -3.28 7.31 4.55
C ILE A 125 -3.95 8.01 3.39
N TYR A 126 -5.18 7.62 3.09
CA TYR A 126 -5.92 8.09 1.93
C TYR A 126 -6.19 9.59 1.96
N GLU A 127 -6.75 10.12 3.06
CA GLU A 127 -7.16 11.51 3.10
C GLU A 127 -6.01 12.50 2.96
N PRO A 128 -4.90 12.33 3.67
CA PRO A 128 -3.76 13.24 3.47
C PRO A 128 -3.23 13.20 2.04
N LEU A 129 -3.18 12.01 1.43
CA LEU A 129 -2.71 11.89 0.05
C LEU A 129 -3.65 12.58 -0.91
N ARG A 130 -4.95 12.34 -0.79
CA ARG A 130 -5.95 12.99 -1.63
C ARG A 130 -5.85 14.50 -1.53
N ASP A 131 -5.78 15.02 -0.30
CA ASP A 131 -5.78 16.47 -0.09
C ASP A 131 -4.58 17.13 -0.75
N ILE A 132 -3.42 16.48 -0.67
CA ILE A 132 -2.21 17.03 -1.25
C ILE A 132 -2.23 16.91 -2.76
N ILE A 133 -2.65 15.78 -3.29
CA ILE A 133 -2.73 15.57 -4.74
C ILE A 133 -3.73 16.55 -5.36
N GLU A 134 -4.87 16.76 -4.71
CA GLU A 134 -5.86 17.70 -5.21
C GLU A 134 -5.39 19.15 -5.14
N ALA A 135 -4.56 19.48 -4.17
CA ALA A 135 -4.08 20.87 -3.98
C ALA A 135 -3.05 21.26 -5.03
N ASN A 136 -2.50 20.30 -5.74
CA ASN A 136 -1.50 20.56 -6.78
C ASN A 136 -2.14 20.35 -8.16
#